data_d339c6dcefa9ad1ef9b447be63c371da
#
_entry.id   d339c6dcefa9ad1ef9b447be63c371da
#
_cell.length_a   1.000
_cell.length_b   1.000
_cell.length_c   1.000
_cell.angle_alpha   90.00
_cell.angle_beta   90.00
_cell.angle_gamma   90.00
#
_symmetry.space_group_name_H-M   'P 1'
#
loop_
_entity.id
_entity.type
_entity.pdbx_description
1 polymer ?
#
loop_
_entity_poly.entity_id
_entity_poly.type
_entity_poly.pdbx_seq_one_letter_code
_entity_poly.pdbx_strand_id
1 'polypeptide(L)'
;MTRYICVEYGPLGIRANAIAPGAIRTEMLSQVIADAEDSAKAELDMAIIHPLERLGEPNEIAEVAAFLLSEKASFLTGQSIAVDGGATARCYRYDSTEDILQIKKSFSK
;
A
#
# COMPACT_ATOMS: atom_id res chain seq x y z
N MET A 1 -2.15 18.43 -6.16
CA MET A 1 -2.25 19.25 -4.91
C MET A 1 -0.96 19.22 -4.10
N THR A 2 -0.44 18.07 -3.70
CA THR A 2 0.78 17.94 -2.87
C THR A 2 2.00 18.69 -3.42
N ARG A 3 2.28 18.57 -4.72
CA ARG A 3 3.39 19.27 -5.37
C ARG A 3 3.20 20.79 -5.38
N TYR A 4 1.98 21.26 -5.57
CA TYR A 4 1.66 22.69 -5.51
C TYR A 4 1.95 23.24 -4.10
N ILE A 5 1.42 22.59 -3.07
CA ILE A 5 1.66 22.99 -1.68
C ILE A 5 3.16 23.02 -1.36
N CYS A 6 3.89 22.00 -1.78
CA CYS A 6 5.33 21.90 -1.58
C CYS A 6 6.08 23.10 -2.19
N VAL A 7 5.74 23.49 -3.41
CA VAL A 7 6.41 24.59 -4.13
C VAL A 7 6.03 25.95 -3.53
N GLU A 8 4.75 26.20 -3.32
CA GLU A 8 4.24 27.48 -2.84
C GLU A 8 4.64 27.79 -1.39
N TYR A 9 4.60 26.77 -0.53
CA TYR A 9 4.79 26.97 0.90
C TYR A 9 6.14 26.43 1.43
N GLY A 10 6.93 25.79 0.57
CA GLY A 10 8.27 25.35 0.90
C GLY A 10 9.19 26.45 1.45
N PRO A 11 9.18 27.68 0.87
CA PRO A 11 9.95 28.81 1.41
C PRO A 11 9.59 29.18 2.85
N LEU A 12 8.40 28.78 3.32
CA LEU A 12 7.94 28.97 4.69
C LEU A 12 8.28 27.79 5.62
N GLY A 13 9.04 26.80 5.12
CA GLY A 13 9.40 25.61 5.88
C GLY A 13 8.29 24.56 5.95
N ILE A 14 7.25 24.68 5.13
CA ILE A 14 6.13 23.73 5.11
C ILE A 14 6.45 22.60 4.13
N ARG A 15 6.34 21.37 4.63
CA ARG A 15 6.45 20.15 3.82
C ARG A 15 5.07 19.55 3.54
N ALA A 16 4.89 19.00 2.36
CA ALA A 16 3.66 18.31 1.96
C ALA A 16 4.01 17.03 1.22
N ASN A 17 3.53 15.91 1.73
CA ASN A 17 3.65 14.61 1.09
C ASN A 17 2.30 13.91 1.09
N ALA A 18 2.13 12.97 0.19
CA ALA A 18 0.93 12.13 0.12
C ALA A 18 1.32 10.67 0.35
N ILE A 19 0.43 9.92 0.97
CA ILE A 19 0.52 8.47 1.11
C ILE A 19 -0.56 7.84 0.23
N ALA A 20 -0.17 6.88 -0.58
CA ALA A 20 -1.07 6.10 -1.43
C ALA A 20 -1.09 4.64 -0.91
N PRO A 21 -2.04 4.27 -0.04
CA PRO A 21 -2.13 2.94 0.52
C PRO A 21 -2.60 1.91 -0.51
N GLY A 22 -2.21 0.65 -0.33
CA GLY A 22 -2.85 -0.50 -0.96
C GLY A 22 -4.14 -0.90 -0.24
N ALA A 23 -4.54 -2.15 -0.36
CA ALA A 23 -5.66 -2.69 0.43
C ALA A 23 -5.22 -2.88 1.89
N ILE A 24 -5.84 -2.11 2.77
CA ILE A 24 -5.51 -2.07 4.20
C ILE A 24 -6.68 -2.68 4.99
N ARG A 25 -6.37 -3.53 5.95
CA ARG A 25 -7.34 -4.19 6.85
C ARG A 25 -7.97 -3.16 7.78
N THR A 26 -8.86 -2.35 7.24
CA THR A 26 -9.73 -1.44 8.00
C THR A 26 -11.00 -2.18 8.42
N GLU A 27 -11.75 -1.59 9.36
CA GLU A 27 -13.05 -2.11 9.75
C GLU A 27 -13.98 -2.24 8.53
N MET A 28 -14.03 -1.22 7.67
CA MET A 28 -14.83 -1.24 6.44
C MET A 28 -14.43 -2.38 5.50
N LEU A 29 -13.14 -2.58 5.23
CA LEU A 29 -12.68 -3.66 4.37
C LEU A 29 -12.94 -5.03 4.98
N SER A 30 -12.76 -5.17 6.29
CA SER A 30 -13.04 -6.41 7.01
C SER A 30 -14.52 -6.78 6.93
N GLN A 31 -15.41 -5.80 6.98
CA GLN A 31 -16.85 -6.02 6.80
C GLN A 31 -17.17 -6.45 5.36
N VAL A 32 -16.60 -5.80 4.35
CA VAL A 32 -16.78 -6.17 2.94
C VAL A 32 -16.35 -7.61 2.70
N ILE A 33 -15.23 -8.03 3.29
CA ILE A 33 -14.73 -9.40 3.18
C ILE A 33 -15.70 -10.37 3.89
N ALA A 34 -16.16 -10.03 5.09
CA ALA A 34 -17.06 -10.87 5.87
C ALA A 34 -18.42 -11.07 5.21
N ASP A 35 -18.91 -10.06 4.49
CA ASP A 35 -20.21 -10.10 3.77
C ASP A 35 -20.12 -10.82 2.41
N ALA A 36 -18.92 -11.18 1.95
CA ALA A 36 -18.74 -11.93 0.72
C ALA A 36 -19.25 -13.37 0.86
N GLU A 37 -19.79 -13.94 -0.22
CA GLU A 37 -20.26 -15.32 -0.27
C GLU A 37 -19.18 -16.33 0.15
N ASP A 38 -17.93 -16.08 -0.25
CA ASP A 38 -16.75 -16.80 0.21
C ASP A 38 -15.74 -15.80 0.74
N SER A 39 -15.75 -15.58 2.04
CA SER A 39 -14.89 -14.59 2.70
C SER A 39 -13.40 -14.92 2.61
N ALA A 40 -13.04 -16.21 2.66
CA ALA A 40 -11.65 -16.64 2.53
C ALA A 40 -11.10 -16.34 1.12
N LYS A 41 -11.91 -16.63 0.11
CA LYS A 41 -11.57 -16.32 -1.28
C LYS A 41 -11.47 -14.80 -1.51
N ALA A 42 -12.43 -14.04 -0.99
CA ALA A 42 -12.44 -12.58 -1.12
C ALA A 42 -11.19 -11.94 -0.49
N GLU A 43 -10.77 -12.40 0.68
CA GLU A 43 -9.54 -11.93 1.32
C GLU A 43 -8.30 -12.30 0.49
N LEU A 44 -8.24 -13.52 -0.01
CA LEU A 44 -7.13 -13.99 -0.83
C LEU A 44 -7.04 -13.19 -2.14
N ASP A 45 -8.15 -12.97 -2.83
CA ASP A 45 -8.20 -12.21 -4.08
C ASP A 45 -7.70 -10.76 -3.88
N MET A 46 -7.96 -10.15 -2.72
CA MET A 46 -7.41 -8.84 -2.37
C MET A 46 -5.92 -8.91 -2.00
N ALA A 47 -5.51 -9.96 -1.31
CA ALA A 47 -4.13 -10.13 -0.88
C ALA A 47 -3.18 -10.29 -2.07
N ILE A 48 -3.55 -11.08 -3.09
CA ILE A 48 -2.70 -11.38 -4.25
C ILE A 48 -2.50 -10.22 -5.21
N ILE A 49 -3.27 -9.14 -5.08
CA ILE A 49 -3.02 -7.89 -5.81
C ILE A 49 -1.63 -7.34 -5.43
N HIS A 50 -1.21 -7.57 -4.20
CA HIS A 50 0.06 -7.10 -3.67
C HIS A 50 1.15 -8.17 -3.84
N PRO A 51 2.33 -7.83 -4.36
CA PRO A 51 3.48 -8.75 -4.37
C PRO A 51 3.83 -9.36 -3.01
N LEU A 52 3.55 -8.67 -1.91
CA LEU A 52 3.73 -9.21 -0.57
C LEU A 52 2.64 -10.22 -0.15
N GLU A 53 1.62 -10.43 -1.00
CA GLU A 53 0.56 -11.43 -0.86
C GLU A 53 -0.20 -11.37 0.48
N ARG A 54 -0.43 -10.15 0.94
CA ARG A 54 -1.24 -9.89 2.14
C ARG A 54 -1.88 -8.52 2.08
N LEU A 55 -2.88 -8.32 2.91
CA LEU A 55 -3.39 -6.98 3.21
C LEU A 55 -2.37 -6.24 4.08
N GLY A 56 -2.32 -4.92 3.94
CA GLY A 56 -1.61 -4.08 4.87
C GLY A 56 -2.40 -3.89 6.16
N GLU A 57 -1.72 -3.55 7.24
CA GLU A 57 -2.34 -3.19 8.50
C GLU A 57 -2.37 -1.67 8.68
N PRO A 58 -3.40 -1.10 9.33
CA PRO A 58 -3.49 0.34 9.58
C PRO A 58 -2.22 0.92 10.21
N ASN A 59 -1.59 0.17 11.11
CA ASN A 59 -0.36 0.59 11.78
C ASN A 59 0.80 0.79 10.80
N GLU A 60 0.86 0.03 9.72
CA GLU A 60 1.91 0.16 8.69
C GLU A 60 1.80 1.50 7.94
N ILE A 61 0.58 1.99 7.74
CA ILE A 61 0.34 3.34 7.19
C ILE A 61 0.66 4.41 8.24
N ALA A 62 0.25 4.21 9.48
CA ALA A 62 0.50 5.14 10.57
C ALA A 62 2.01 5.37 10.81
N GLU A 63 2.82 4.32 10.74
CA GLU A 63 4.28 4.41 10.89
C GLU A 63 4.90 5.26 9.78
N VAL A 64 4.47 5.12 8.54
CA VAL A 64 4.93 5.95 7.42
C VAL A 64 4.51 7.41 7.62
N ALA A 65 3.26 7.66 8.04
CA ALA A 65 2.78 9.00 8.33
C ALA A 65 3.59 9.65 9.46
N ALA A 66 3.86 8.94 10.53
CA ALA A 66 4.68 9.42 11.64
C ALA A 66 6.10 9.78 11.19
N PHE A 67 6.72 8.96 10.36
CA PHE A 67 8.04 9.27 9.77
C PHE A 67 8.00 10.55 8.93
N LEU A 68 7.02 10.67 8.02
CA LEU A 68 6.90 11.83 7.14
C LEU A 68 6.65 13.13 7.90
N LEU A 69 5.99 13.07 9.05
CA LEU A 69 5.70 14.21 9.92
C LEU A 69 6.88 14.54 10.86
N SER A 70 7.88 13.69 10.96
CA SER A 70 9.01 13.86 11.86
C SER A 70 10.15 14.65 11.22
N GLU A 71 11.08 15.12 12.06
CA GLU A 71 12.32 15.77 11.62
C GLU A 71 13.24 14.83 10.82
N LYS A 72 13.05 13.50 10.94
CA LYS A 72 13.79 12.52 10.14
C LYS A 72 13.50 12.62 8.65
N ALA A 73 12.32 13.15 8.29
CA ALA A 73 11.91 13.41 6.91
C ALA A 73 12.06 14.90 6.53
N SER A 74 12.98 15.63 7.15
CA SER A 74 13.10 17.09 7.03
C SER A 74 13.39 17.58 5.61
N PHE A 75 13.98 16.75 4.75
CA PHE A 75 14.28 17.10 3.34
C PHE A 75 13.32 16.41 2.35
N LEU A 76 12.27 15.77 2.84
CA LEU A 76 11.31 15.03 2.03
C LEU A 76 10.00 15.80 1.91
N THR A 77 9.71 16.30 0.69
CA THR A 77 8.50 17.06 0.40
C THR A 77 8.09 16.89 -1.07
N GLY A 78 6.84 17.12 -1.40
CA GLY A 78 6.30 17.05 -2.76
C GLY A 78 6.12 15.64 -3.30
N GLN A 79 6.23 14.60 -2.46
CA GLN A 79 6.21 13.21 -2.89
C GLN A 79 4.85 12.56 -2.65
N SER A 80 4.49 11.62 -3.53
CA SER A 80 3.44 10.65 -3.30
C SER A 80 4.08 9.28 -3.09
N ILE A 81 3.92 8.74 -1.90
CA ILE A 81 4.59 7.51 -1.48
C ILE A 81 3.59 6.36 -1.46
N ALA A 82 3.80 5.39 -2.34
CA ALA A 82 3.01 4.17 -2.34
C ALA A 82 3.40 3.29 -1.14
N VAL A 83 2.41 2.93 -0.33
CA VAL A 83 2.53 1.98 0.78
C VAL A 83 1.50 0.87 0.53
N ASP A 84 1.80 0.05 -0.46
CA ASP A 84 0.84 -0.79 -1.16
C ASP A 84 1.33 -2.24 -1.36
N GLY A 85 2.30 -2.67 -0.58
CA GLY A 85 2.86 -4.02 -0.71
C GLY A 85 3.39 -4.34 -2.10
N GLY A 86 3.73 -3.32 -2.90
CA GLY A 86 4.26 -3.44 -4.25
C GLY A 86 3.20 -3.49 -5.35
N ALA A 87 1.93 -3.26 -5.05
CA ALA A 87 0.84 -3.39 -6.03
C ALA A 87 1.06 -2.52 -7.28
N THR A 88 1.49 -1.27 -7.13
CA THR A 88 1.73 -0.35 -8.26
C THR A 88 3.07 -0.58 -8.98
N ALA A 89 3.97 -1.34 -8.38
CA ALA A 89 5.24 -1.70 -9.01
C ALA A 89 5.11 -2.90 -9.96
N ARG A 90 4.00 -3.62 -9.87
CA ARG A 90 3.75 -4.81 -10.70
C ARG A 90 3.36 -4.40 -12.12
N CYS A 91 4.10 -4.87 -13.11
CA CYS A 91 3.83 -4.61 -14.53
C CYS A 91 3.01 -5.72 -15.22
N TYR A 92 2.66 -6.79 -14.51
CA TYR A 92 1.79 -7.87 -14.97
C TYR A 92 0.87 -8.35 -13.86
N ARG A 93 -0.27 -8.93 -14.22
CA ARG A 93 -1.19 -9.57 -13.30
C ARG A 93 -1.00 -11.09 -13.33
N TYR A 94 -1.13 -11.71 -12.19
CA TYR A 94 -1.41 -13.14 -12.12
C TYR A 94 -2.91 -13.33 -12.29
N ASP A 95 -3.30 -14.21 -13.19
CA ASP A 95 -4.72 -14.45 -13.46
C ASP A 95 -5.36 -15.39 -12.42
N SER A 96 -4.51 -16.10 -11.65
CA SER A 96 -4.97 -17.02 -10.61
C SER A 96 -3.96 -17.21 -9.49
N THR A 97 -4.47 -17.69 -8.36
CA THR A 97 -3.63 -18.13 -7.21
C THR A 97 -2.71 -19.29 -7.62
N GLU A 98 -3.11 -20.10 -8.59
CA GLU A 98 -2.32 -21.23 -9.09
C GLU A 98 -1.03 -20.78 -9.76
N ASP A 99 -1.07 -19.67 -10.52
CA ASP A 99 0.12 -19.11 -11.16
C ASP A 99 1.16 -18.67 -10.11
N ILE A 100 0.70 -18.07 -9.02
CA ILE A 100 1.55 -17.66 -7.90
C ILE A 100 2.18 -18.88 -7.23
N LEU A 101 1.40 -19.94 -7.00
CA LEU A 101 1.88 -21.17 -6.39
C LEU A 101 2.91 -21.88 -7.26
N GLN A 102 2.74 -21.86 -8.59
CA GLN A 102 3.73 -22.43 -9.50
C GLN A 102 5.05 -21.67 -9.45
N ILE A 103 4.99 -20.34 -9.44
CA ILE A 103 6.19 -19.49 -9.33
C ILE A 103 6.91 -19.75 -8.00
N LYS A 104 6.19 -19.79 -6.87
CA LYS A 104 6.78 -20.13 -5.57
C LYS A 104 7.50 -21.47 -5.61
N LYS A 105 6.92 -22.50 -6.23
CA LYS A 105 7.55 -23.81 -6.39
C LYS A 105 8.82 -23.75 -7.23
N SER A 106 8.90 -22.86 -8.22
CA SER A 106 10.09 -22.74 -9.07
C SER A 106 11.27 -22.10 -8.35
N PHE A 107 11.03 -21.28 -7.32
CA PHE A 107 12.06 -20.61 -6.52
C PHE A 107 12.42 -21.35 -5.23
N SER A 108 11.68 -22.38 -4.83
CA SER A 108 11.90 -23.14 -3.60
C SER A 108 12.81 -24.36 -3.76
N LYS A 109 13.58 -24.42 -4.83
CA LYS A 109 14.59 -25.47 -5.08
C LYS A 109 15.96 -25.11 -4.52
#